data_045524392a0500fb396ec34e18743aa3
#
_entry.id   045524392a0500fb396ec34e18743aa3
#
_cell.length_a   1.000
_cell.length_b   1.000
_cell.length_c   1.000
_cell.angle_alpha   90.00
_cell.angle_beta   90.00
_cell.angle_gamma   90.00
#
_symmetry.space_group_name_H-M   'P 1'
#
loop_
_entity.id
_entity.type
_entity.pdbx_description
1 polymer ?
#
loop_
_entity_poly.entity_id
_entity_poly.type
_entity_poly.pdbx_seq_one_letter_code
_entity_poly.pdbx_strand_id
1 'polypeptide(L)'
;EHQNIWRSILKKMILCEGDSWTSGDMINPKLKTLNVNHKDNDDYRLPKVWPHKLGKLLGVDVLNTSMAGSSNDGIVRRVVSNVLDLLKKYNGEDIFVIVGWSSPERKDFYFNDGNDKHWETIFPNAINDTDQISDIEKERQEFYKTYLQYYWNEEEYFNRYIHNNLYLHYFLKSNNIEHLFFDAFYETESGHHHKSQMRDVIDNDDFLQITK
;
A
#
# COMPACT_ATOMS: atom_id res chain seq x y z
N GLU A 1 -0.36 33.49 -6.85
CA GLU A 1 -1.28 32.86 -5.87
C GLU A 1 -0.94 31.38 -5.60
N HIS A 2 -0.40 30.62 -6.55
CA HIS A 2 -0.04 29.21 -6.35
C HIS A 2 1.17 28.96 -5.41
N GLN A 3 2.03 29.93 -5.17
CA GLN A 3 3.18 29.78 -4.27
C GLN A 3 2.84 29.82 -2.78
N ASN A 4 1.64 30.30 -2.41
CA ASN A 4 1.24 30.42 -1.01
C ASN A 4 0.58 29.16 -0.42
N ILE A 5 0.08 28.25 -1.25
CA ILE A 5 -0.54 27.00 -0.80
C ILE A 5 0.50 26.07 -0.18
N TRP A 6 1.71 26.04 -0.71
CA TRP A 6 2.80 25.17 -0.21
C TRP A 6 3.49 25.68 1.07
N ARG A 7 3.34 26.98 1.41
CA ARG A 7 3.97 27.57 2.60
C ARG A 7 3.22 27.30 3.91
N SER A 8 1.96 26.89 3.85
CA SER A 8 1.20 26.54 5.07
C SER A 8 1.45 25.11 5.56
N ILE A 9 2.17 24.29 4.79
CA ILE A 9 2.39 22.87 5.08
C ILE A 9 3.87 22.65 5.41
N LEU A 10 4.32 23.14 6.56
CA LEU A 10 5.57 22.66 7.17
C LEU A 10 5.29 21.32 7.85
N LYS A 11 4.95 20.30 7.05
CA LYS A 11 4.91 18.92 7.55
C LYS A 11 6.30 18.55 8.05
N LYS A 12 6.36 17.81 9.15
CA LYS A 12 7.62 17.32 9.71
C LYS A 12 7.95 15.91 9.22
N MET A 13 6.92 15.18 8.80
CA MET A 13 7.04 13.78 8.40
C MET A 13 6.07 13.44 7.26
N ILE A 14 6.57 12.76 6.25
CA ILE A 14 5.74 12.14 5.21
C ILE A 14 5.82 10.62 5.38
N LEU A 15 4.69 9.97 5.60
CA LEU A 15 4.57 8.51 5.54
C LEU A 15 4.11 8.12 4.14
N CYS A 16 4.90 7.31 3.46
CA CYS A 16 4.55 6.73 2.16
C CYS A 16 4.32 5.22 2.30
N GLU A 17 3.21 4.77 1.74
CA GLU A 17 2.85 3.35 1.73
C GLU A 17 2.32 2.94 0.36
N GLY A 18 2.43 1.65 0.06
CA GLY A 18 2.03 1.07 -1.21
C GLY A 18 2.68 -0.28 -1.45
N ASP A 19 2.83 -0.63 -2.70
CA ASP A 19 3.47 -1.88 -3.14
C ASP A 19 4.85 -1.65 -3.79
N SER A 20 5.22 -2.50 -4.76
CA SER A 20 6.53 -2.44 -5.44
C SER A 20 6.80 -1.11 -6.16
N TRP A 21 5.78 -0.39 -6.60
CA TRP A 21 5.93 0.93 -7.23
C TRP A 21 6.35 2.00 -6.23
N THR A 22 5.90 1.89 -5.00
CA THR A 22 6.27 2.81 -3.91
C THR A 22 7.55 2.34 -3.20
N SER A 23 7.70 1.04 -2.98
CA SER A 23 8.90 0.49 -2.35
C SER A 23 10.14 0.53 -3.27
N GLY A 24 9.92 0.48 -4.58
CA GLY A 24 10.97 0.33 -5.58
C GLY A 24 11.47 -1.12 -5.62
N ASP A 25 11.01 -1.87 -6.61
CA ASP A 25 11.42 -3.26 -6.82
C ASP A 25 12.74 -3.33 -7.59
N MET A 26 13.82 -2.91 -6.92
CA MET A 26 15.16 -2.92 -7.51
C MET A 26 16.21 -3.47 -6.52
N ILE A 27 17.08 -4.32 -7.02
CA ILE A 27 18.14 -4.94 -6.26
C ILE A 27 19.49 -4.31 -6.64
N ASN A 28 20.31 -4.06 -5.63
CA ASN A 28 21.68 -3.65 -5.85
C ASN A 28 22.45 -4.76 -6.60
N PRO A 29 23.00 -4.51 -7.80
CA PRO A 29 23.71 -5.52 -8.58
C PRO A 29 24.93 -6.13 -7.86
N LYS A 30 25.42 -5.47 -6.81
CA LYS A 30 26.54 -5.99 -6.00
C LYS A 30 26.09 -6.98 -4.93
N LEU A 31 24.80 -7.02 -4.61
CA LEU A 31 24.23 -7.98 -3.66
C LEU A 31 23.86 -9.27 -4.40
N LYS A 32 24.22 -10.40 -3.82
CA LYS A 32 23.85 -11.73 -4.34
C LYS A 32 22.46 -12.18 -3.86
N THR A 33 21.76 -11.35 -3.09
CA THR A 33 20.44 -11.64 -2.57
C THR A 33 19.37 -11.25 -3.58
N LEU A 34 18.34 -12.07 -3.68
CA LEU A 34 17.12 -11.78 -4.45
C LEU A 34 16.05 -11.06 -3.61
N ASN A 35 16.28 -10.86 -2.31
CA ASN A 35 15.32 -10.19 -1.44
C ASN A 35 15.45 -8.66 -1.57
N VAL A 36 14.49 -8.06 -2.25
CA VAL A 36 14.41 -6.60 -2.49
C VAL A 36 14.30 -5.83 -1.18
N ASN A 37 13.61 -6.37 -0.20
CA ASN A 37 13.35 -5.74 1.10
C ASN A 37 14.48 -6.00 2.12
N HIS A 38 15.61 -6.58 1.70
CA HIS A 38 16.74 -6.77 2.59
C HIS A 38 17.37 -5.43 2.96
N LYS A 39 17.68 -5.24 4.25
CA LYS A 39 18.21 -3.99 4.80
C LYS A 39 19.45 -3.47 4.04
N ASP A 40 20.34 -4.37 3.63
CA ASP A 40 21.55 -4.00 2.88
C ASP A 40 21.25 -3.45 1.48
N ASN A 41 20.02 -3.65 0.98
CA ASN A 41 19.57 -3.10 -0.29
C ASN A 41 19.00 -1.68 -0.15
N ASP A 42 18.61 -1.27 1.04
CA ASP A 42 17.93 0.00 1.29
C ASP A 42 18.79 1.20 0.89
N ASP A 43 20.06 1.21 1.22
CA ASP A 43 21.00 2.30 0.84
C ASP A 43 21.09 2.49 -0.68
N TYR A 44 20.89 1.42 -1.44
CA TYR A 44 20.88 1.47 -2.90
C TYR A 44 19.51 1.87 -3.45
N ARG A 45 18.45 1.32 -2.88
CA ARG A 45 17.07 1.40 -3.37
C ARG A 45 16.41 2.71 -2.98
N LEU A 46 16.40 3.05 -1.69
CA LEU A 46 15.61 4.17 -1.16
C LEU A 46 15.91 5.52 -1.84
N PRO A 47 17.14 5.92 -2.12
CA PRO A 47 17.40 7.20 -2.79
C PRO A 47 16.82 7.30 -4.22
N LYS A 48 16.44 6.19 -4.82
CA LYS A 48 15.96 6.12 -6.22
C LYS A 48 14.45 6.12 -6.33
N VAL A 49 13.73 5.79 -5.26
CA VAL A 49 12.27 5.72 -5.25
C VAL A 49 11.64 7.10 -5.08
N TRP A 50 10.43 7.25 -5.61
CA TRP A 50 9.74 8.53 -5.60
C TRP A 50 9.51 9.11 -4.18
N PRO A 51 9.22 8.32 -3.11
CA PRO A 51 9.05 8.89 -1.78
C PRO A 51 10.25 9.68 -1.30
N HIS A 52 11.44 9.11 -1.43
CA HIS A 52 12.68 9.78 -1.00
C HIS A 52 13.04 10.97 -1.88
N LYS A 53 12.76 10.89 -3.19
CA LYS A 53 12.93 12.04 -4.09
C LYS A 53 12.00 13.18 -3.72
N LEU A 54 10.75 12.87 -3.36
CA LEU A 54 9.77 13.84 -2.89
C LEU A 54 10.23 14.49 -1.59
N GLY A 55 10.64 13.70 -0.59
CA GLY A 55 11.15 14.21 0.68
C GLY A 55 12.35 15.15 0.48
N LYS A 56 13.29 14.75 -0.39
CA LYS A 56 14.43 15.61 -0.74
C LYS A 56 14.01 16.92 -1.41
N LEU A 57 13.01 16.85 -2.30
CA LEU A 57 12.50 18.04 -3.00
C LEU A 57 11.81 19.01 -2.04
N LEU A 58 11.05 18.49 -1.08
CA LEU A 58 10.30 19.28 -0.11
C LEU A 58 11.10 19.64 1.15
N GLY A 59 12.27 19.02 1.37
CA GLY A 59 13.07 19.21 2.59
C GLY A 59 12.39 18.61 3.84
N VAL A 60 11.65 17.52 3.69
CA VAL A 60 10.88 16.84 4.74
C VAL A 60 11.33 15.40 4.90
N ASP A 61 11.38 14.91 6.13
CA ASP A 61 11.69 13.50 6.40
C ASP A 61 10.61 12.58 5.85
N VAL A 62 11.03 11.44 5.27
CA VAL A 62 10.14 10.45 4.68
C VAL A 62 10.34 9.10 5.34
N LEU A 63 9.25 8.52 5.82
CA LEU A 63 9.14 7.14 6.21
C LEU A 63 8.45 6.35 5.09
N ASN A 64 9.20 5.52 4.38
CA ASN A 64 8.65 4.64 3.33
C ASN A 64 8.60 3.21 3.86
N THR A 65 7.40 2.73 4.19
CA THR A 65 7.16 1.38 4.72
C THR A 65 6.46 0.45 3.74
N SER A 66 6.38 0.88 2.48
CA SER A 66 5.80 0.08 1.40
C SER A 66 6.57 -1.22 1.16
N MET A 67 5.84 -2.24 0.76
CA MET A 67 6.39 -3.57 0.49
C MET A 67 5.95 -4.07 -0.88
N ALA A 68 6.90 -4.62 -1.64
CA ALA A 68 6.60 -5.28 -2.90
C ALA A 68 5.56 -6.40 -2.68
N GLY A 69 4.61 -6.49 -3.59
CA GLY A 69 3.57 -7.52 -3.52
C GLY A 69 2.42 -7.26 -2.54
N SER A 70 2.38 -6.11 -1.88
CA SER A 70 1.31 -5.81 -0.91
C SER A 70 -0.09 -5.85 -1.48
N SER A 71 -1.03 -6.34 -0.68
CA SER A 71 -2.46 -6.10 -0.85
C SER A 71 -2.87 -4.75 -0.23
N ASN A 72 -4.05 -4.27 -0.58
CA ASN A 72 -4.62 -3.07 0.05
C ASN A 72 -4.93 -3.28 1.54
N ASP A 73 -5.29 -4.50 1.95
CA ASP A 73 -5.45 -4.87 3.36
C ASP A 73 -4.14 -4.69 4.14
N GLY A 74 -3.02 -5.14 3.56
CA GLY A 74 -1.67 -4.99 4.11
C GLY A 74 -1.24 -3.54 4.20
N ILE A 75 -1.51 -2.75 3.17
CA ILE A 75 -1.26 -1.31 3.13
C ILE A 75 -1.98 -0.62 4.30
N VAL A 76 -3.29 -0.83 4.44
CA VAL A 76 -4.08 -0.23 5.54
C VAL A 76 -3.50 -0.60 6.92
N ARG A 77 -3.20 -1.88 7.16
CA ARG A 77 -2.62 -2.30 8.46
C ARG A 77 -1.33 -1.59 8.77
N ARG A 78 -0.42 -1.47 7.78
CA ARG A 78 0.88 -0.81 8.00
C ARG A 78 0.71 0.70 8.18
N VAL A 79 -0.14 1.36 7.40
CA VAL A 79 -0.41 2.79 7.60
C VAL A 79 -0.93 3.04 9.01
N VAL A 80 -1.95 2.30 9.44
CA VAL A 80 -2.52 2.48 10.80
C VAL A 80 -1.47 2.26 11.88
N SER A 81 -0.68 1.19 11.79
CA SER A 81 0.38 0.90 12.76
C SER A 81 1.44 2.00 12.81
N ASN A 82 1.93 2.45 11.64
CA ASN A 82 2.95 3.48 11.56
C ASN A 82 2.43 4.85 12.01
N VAL A 83 1.19 5.19 11.66
CA VAL A 83 0.56 6.44 12.14
C VAL A 83 0.46 6.44 13.65
N LEU A 84 0.01 5.36 14.27
CA LEU A 84 -0.06 5.26 15.74
C LEU A 84 1.33 5.43 16.40
N ASP A 85 2.40 4.94 15.76
CA ASP A 85 3.77 5.12 16.25
C ASP A 85 4.26 6.57 16.01
N LEU A 86 3.92 7.17 14.88
CA LEU A 86 4.28 8.57 14.58
C LEU A 86 3.56 9.55 15.51
N LEU A 87 2.29 9.31 15.86
CA LEU A 87 1.51 10.14 16.79
C LEU A 87 2.08 10.17 18.21
N LYS A 88 2.98 9.25 18.58
CA LYS A 88 3.75 9.32 19.84
C LYS A 88 4.81 10.41 19.82
N LYS A 89 5.18 10.94 18.65
CA LYS A 89 6.29 11.91 18.43
C LYS A 89 5.85 13.20 17.75
N TYR A 90 4.78 13.14 16.97
CA TYR A 90 4.31 14.24 16.14
C TYR A 90 2.81 14.47 16.39
N ASN A 91 2.34 15.70 16.20
CA ASN A 91 0.90 15.95 16.09
C ASN A 91 0.39 15.49 14.72
N GLY A 92 -0.90 15.20 14.59
CA GLY A 92 -1.47 14.78 13.31
C GLY A 92 -1.22 15.78 12.18
N GLU A 93 -1.33 17.08 12.48
CA GLU A 93 -1.07 18.17 11.52
C GLU A 93 0.39 18.21 10.99
N ASP A 94 1.33 17.66 11.73
CA ASP A 94 2.74 17.55 11.35
C ASP A 94 3.03 16.39 10.37
N ILE A 95 2.07 15.47 10.21
CA ILE A 95 2.19 14.26 9.40
C ILE A 95 1.42 14.45 8.08
N PHE A 96 1.98 13.95 7.00
CA PHE A 96 1.29 13.78 5.72
C PHE A 96 1.40 12.32 5.27
N VAL A 97 0.28 11.71 4.86
CA VAL A 97 0.26 10.31 4.43
C VAL A 97 0.01 10.23 2.93
N ILE A 98 0.84 9.49 2.21
CA ILE A 98 0.65 9.23 0.79
C ILE A 98 0.53 7.73 0.58
N VAL A 99 -0.57 7.30 -0.04
CA VAL A 99 -0.84 5.88 -0.32
C VAL A 99 -1.00 5.66 -1.81
N GLY A 100 -0.14 4.81 -2.37
CA GLY A 100 -0.33 4.24 -3.69
C GLY A 100 -1.06 2.89 -3.56
N TRP A 101 -2.35 2.87 -3.90
CA TRP A 101 -3.14 1.66 -3.82
C TRP A 101 -2.67 0.60 -4.81
N SER A 102 -2.59 -0.62 -4.32
CA SER A 102 -2.27 -1.81 -5.10
C SER A 102 -3.51 -2.36 -5.84
N SER A 103 -3.33 -3.43 -6.61
CA SER A 103 -4.44 -4.14 -7.23
C SER A 103 -5.49 -4.56 -6.21
N PRO A 104 -6.78 -4.22 -6.41
CA PRO A 104 -7.85 -4.59 -5.49
C PRO A 104 -8.04 -6.11 -5.39
N GLU A 105 -7.61 -6.86 -6.38
CA GLU A 105 -7.71 -8.33 -6.44
C GLU A 105 -6.88 -9.03 -5.37
N ARG A 106 -5.81 -8.40 -4.89
CA ARG A 106 -4.91 -8.95 -3.88
C ARG A 106 -5.59 -8.97 -2.52
N LYS A 107 -5.45 -10.09 -1.80
CA LYS A 107 -6.02 -10.27 -0.47
C LYS A 107 -5.02 -10.88 0.49
N ASP A 108 -5.04 -10.41 1.73
CA ASP A 108 -4.22 -10.97 2.79
C ASP A 108 -5.01 -11.95 3.64
N PHE A 109 -4.34 -13.06 3.98
CA PHE A 109 -4.79 -14.01 4.99
C PHE A 109 -3.73 -14.14 6.08
N TYR A 110 -4.20 -14.31 7.32
CA TYR A 110 -3.32 -14.56 8.44
C TYR A 110 -3.16 -16.06 8.65
N PHE A 111 -1.96 -16.54 8.48
CA PHE A 111 -1.62 -17.93 8.74
C PHE A 111 -1.05 -18.12 10.13
N ASN A 112 -1.44 -19.23 10.76
CA ASN A 112 -0.95 -19.64 12.05
C ASN A 112 -0.86 -21.17 12.04
N ASP A 113 0.30 -21.71 11.72
CA ASP A 113 0.58 -23.15 11.73
C ASP A 113 1.18 -23.61 13.07
N GLY A 114 1.12 -22.78 14.09
CA GLY A 114 1.66 -23.06 15.42
C GLY A 114 3.10 -22.58 15.61
N ASN A 115 3.94 -22.71 14.58
CA ASN A 115 5.35 -22.30 14.64
C ASN A 115 5.61 -21.01 13.87
N ASP A 116 4.85 -20.79 12.80
CA ASP A 116 4.96 -19.60 11.96
C ASP A 116 3.63 -18.84 11.93
N LYS A 117 3.71 -17.55 12.23
CA LYS A 117 2.55 -16.65 12.27
C LYS A 117 2.84 -15.45 11.39
N HIS A 118 2.21 -15.39 10.23
CA HIS A 118 2.43 -14.30 9.29
C HIS A 118 1.21 -13.97 8.45
N TRP A 119 1.25 -12.78 7.86
CA TRP A 119 0.31 -12.39 6.81
C TRP A 119 0.85 -12.80 5.46
N GLU A 120 0.02 -13.42 4.65
CA GLU A 120 0.36 -13.81 3.29
C GLU A 120 -0.62 -13.17 2.31
N THR A 121 -0.09 -12.58 1.23
CA THR A 121 -0.89 -11.98 0.17
C THR A 121 -1.14 -13.01 -0.92
N ILE A 122 -2.40 -13.23 -1.25
CA ILE A 122 -2.81 -14.05 -2.40
C ILE A 122 -2.94 -13.18 -3.63
N PHE A 123 -2.36 -13.68 -4.73
CA PHE A 123 -2.50 -13.13 -6.07
C PHE A 123 -3.30 -14.08 -6.93
N PRO A 124 -4.27 -13.62 -7.73
CA PRO A 124 -5.03 -14.49 -8.63
C PRO A 124 -4.16 -15.31 -9.57
N ASN A 125 -3.01 -14.77 -9.98
CA ASN A 125 -2.08 -15.41 -10.91
C ASN A 125 -1.02 -16.31 -10.25
N ALA A 126 -0.89 -16.30 -8.92
CA ALA A 126 0.17 -17.04 -8.21
C ALA A 126 -0.04 -18.55 -8.16
N ILE A 127 -1.20 -19.05 -8.61
CA ILE A 127 -1.56 -20.49 -8.53
C ILE A 127 -0.96 -21.33 -9.65
N ASN A 128 -0.45 -20.69 -10.70
CA ASN A 128 0.06 -21.39 -11.88
C ASN A 128 1.52 -21.84 -11.75
N ASP A 129 2.22 -21.47 -10.70
CA ASP A 129 3.66 -21.79 -10.52
C ASP A 129 3.84 -22.98 -9.56
N THR A 130 3.40 -24.17 -10.04
CA THR A 130 3.20 -25.37 -9.20
C THR A 130 4.45 -26.23 -8.96
N ASP A 131 5.61 -25.91 -9.53
CA ASP A 131 6.73 -26.86 -9.61
C ASP A 131 7.74 -26.83 -8.44
N GLN A 132 7.57 -25.96 -7.44
CA GLN A 132 8.55 -25.81 -6.35
C GLN A 132 7.98 -25.81 -4.91
N ILE A 133 6.81 -26.36 -4.67
CA ILE A 133 6.07 -26.11 -3.43
C ILE A 133 6.18 -27.30 -2.45
N SER A 134 6.57 -27.00 -1.19
CA SER A 134 6.62 -27.94 -0.06
C SER A 134 5.23 -28.51 0.31
N ASP A 135 5.16 -29.59 1.11
CA ASP A 135 3.88 -30.20 1.47
C ASP A 135 2.95 -29.26 2.25
N ILE A 136 3.50 -28.37 3.07
CA ILE A 136 2.73 -27.33 3.78
C ILE A 136 2.14 -26.32 2.77
N GLU A 137 2.90 -25.98 1.73
CA GLU A 137 2.42 -25.11 0.66
C GLU A 137 1.32 -25.76 -0.18
N LYS A 138 1.27 -27.09 -0.32
CA LYS A 138 0.18 -27.78 -1.02
C LYS A 138 -1.18 -27.63 -0.33
N GLU A 139 -1.22 -27.72 1.00
CA GLU A 139 -2.46 -27.47 1.77
C GLU A 139 -2.93 -26.02 1.60
N ARG A 140 -2.01 -25.06 1.62
CA ARG A 140 -2.31 -23.66 1.31
C ARG A 140 -2.82 -23.49 -0.12
N GLN A 141 -2.24 -24.18 -1.09
CA GLN A 141 -2.72 -24.13 -2.48
C GLN A 141 -4.16 -24.62 -2.62
N GLU A 142 -4.56 -25.67 -1.94
CA GLU A 142 -5.96 -26.13 -1.97
C GLU A 142 -6.90 -25.07 -1.38
N PHE A 143 -6.49 -24.43 -0.28
CA PHE A 143 -7.22 -23.30 0.26
C PHE A 143 -7.32 -22.15 -0.76
N TYR A 144 -6.23 -21.78 -1.41
CA TYR A 144 -6.20 -20.71 -2.41
C TYR A 144 -7.08 -21.03 -3.61
N LYS A 145 -7.00 -22.26 -4.13
CA LYS A 145 -7.88 -22.73 -5.23
C LYS A 145 -9.35 -22.63 -4.82
N THR A 146 -9.69 -23.08 -3.61
CA THR A 146 -11.05 -23.00 -3.09
C THR A 146 -11.50 -21.54 -2.96
N TYR A 147 -10.67 -20.67 -2.40
CA TYR A 147 -10.97 -19.24 -2.29
C TYR A 147 -11.23 -18.63 -3.67
N LEU A 148 -10.33 -18.86 -4.64
CA LEU A 148 -10.46 -18.29 -5.98
C LEU A 148 -11.67 -18.86 -6.73
N GLN A 149 -12.00 -20.11 -6.52
CA GLN A 149 -13.13 -20.74 -7.19
C GLN A 149 -14.50 -20.30 -6.67
N TYR A 150 -14.63 -20.04 -5.36
CA TYR A 150 -15.94 -19.87 -4.73
C TYR A 150 -16.15 -18.51 -4.08
N TYR A 151 -15.11 -17.80 -3.71
CA TYR A 151 -15.20 -16.57 -2.93
C TYR A 151 -14.61 -15.35 -3.63
N TRP A 152 -13.64 -15.55 -4.52
CA TRP A 152 -13.04 -14.45 -5.24
C TRP A 152 -13.95 -14.03 -6.40
N ASN A 153 -14.35 -12.78 -6.41
CA ASN A 153 -15.14 -12.19 -7.48
C ASN A 153 -14.97 -10.67 -7.49
N GLU A 154 -15.36 -10.06 -8.60
CA GLU A 154 -15.16 -8.62 -8.83
C GLU A 154 -15.87 -7.77 -7.78
N GLU A 155 -17.08 -8.12 -7.40
CA GLU A 155 -17.87 -7.39 -6.39
C GLU A 155 -17.19 -7.44 -5.01
N GLU A 156 -16.67 -8.61 -4.59
CA GLU A 156 -15.97 -8.76 -3.30
C GLU A 156 -14.75 -7.87 -3.24
N TYR A 157 -13.84 -7.94 -4.24
CA TYR A 157 -12.60 -7.21 -4.13
C TYR A 157 -12.76 -5.71 -4.35
N PHE A 158 -13.72 -5.24 -5.16
CA PHE A 158 -14.02 -3.80 -5.27
C PHE A 158 -14.69 -3.24 -4.01
N ASN A 159 -15.63 -3.95 -3.41
CA ASN A 159 -16.21 -3.54 -2.13
C ASN A 159 -15.15 -3.44 -1.05
N ARG A 160 -14.24 -4.40 -0.96
CA ARG A 160 -13.12 -4.39 -0.02
C ARG A 160 -12.17 -3.22 -0.30
N TYR A 161 -11.87 -2.93 -1.56
CA TYR A 161 -11.08 -1.77 -1.95
C TYR A 161 -11.73 -0.46 -1.49
N ILE A 162 -13.05 -0.29 -1.69
CA ILE A 162 -13.79 0.89 -1.23
C ILE A 162 -13.74 0.98 0.30
N HIS A 163 -13.99 -0.11 1.00
CA HIS A 163 -13.94 -0.13 2.46
C HIS A 163 -12.54 0.24 2.98
N ASN A 164 -11.47 -0.25 2.38
CA ASN A 164 -10.11 0.10 2.74
C ASN A 164 -9.82 1.60 2.57
N ASN A 165 -10.27 2.17 1.45
CA ASN A 165 -10.15 3.61 1.19
C ASN A 165 -10.91 4.44 2.23
N LEU A 166 -12.20 4.16 2.43
CA LEU A 166 -13.05 4.90 3.37
C LEU A 166 -12.56 4.77 4.81
N TYR A 167 -12.21 3.55 5.22
CA TYR A 167 -11.68 3.30 6.56
C TYR A 167 -10.42 4.13 6.80
N LEU A 168 -9.47 4.09 5.87
CA LEU A 168 -8.21 4.80 6.03
C LEU A 168 -8.41 6.32 5.95
N HIS A 169 -9.25 6.80 5.04
CA HIS A 169 -9.61 8.22 4.95
C HIS A 169 -10.15 8.75 6.28
N TYR A 170 -11.17 8.11 6.84
CA TYR A 170 -11.75 8.54 8.11
C TYR A 170 -10.81 8.37 9.29
N PHE A 171 -10.00 7.33 9.32
CA PHE A 171 -8.97 7.15 10.34
C PHE A 171 -7.96 8.30 10.33
N LEU A 172 -7.46 8.68 9.16
CA LEU A 172 -6.50 9.77 9.02
C LEU A 172 -7.15 11.13 9.35
N LYS A 173 -8.35 11.36 8.83
CA LYS A 173 -9.11 12.59 9.10
C LYS A 173 -9.44 12.78 10.59
N SER A 174 -9.81 11.70 11.29
CA SER A 174 -10.09 11.74 12.74
C SER A 174 -8.86 12.03 13.60
N ASN A 175 -7.65 11.83 13.05
CA ASN A 175 -6.38 12.16 13.68
C ASN A 175 -5.78 13.50 13.20
N ASN A 176 -6.53 14.31 12.44
CA ASN A 176 -6.09 15.56 11.82
C ASN A 176 -4.87 15.37 10.90
N ILE A 177 -4.81 14.25 10.19
CA ILE A 177 -3.73 13.92 9.26
C ILE A 177 -4.20 14.17 7.84
N GLU A 178 -3.54 15.09 7.14
CA GLU A 178 -3.73 15.26 5.71
C GLU A 178 -3.13 14.09 4.95
N HIS A 179 -3.78 13.72 3.86
CA HIS A 179 -3.36 12.55 3.08
C HIS A 179 -3.67 12.72 1.60
N LEU A 180 -3.00 11.89 0.79
CA LEU A 180 -3.21 11.79 -0.64
C LEU A 180 -3.23 10.31 -1.03
N PHE A 181 -4.29 9.89 -1.70
CA PHE A 181 -4.44 8.55 -2.26
C PHE A 181 -4.32 8.61 -3.78
N PHE A 182 -3.76 7.56 -4.37
CA PHE A 182 -3.76 7.37 -5.81
C PHE A 182 -3.73 5.87 -6.16
N ASP A 183 -4.30 5.52 -7.31
CA ASP A 183 -4.23 4.16 -7.84
C ASP A 183 -2.91 3.96 -8.59
N ALA A 184 -2.09 3.01 -8.14
CA ALA A 184 -0.81 2.72 -8.78
C ALA A 184 -0.96 1.80 -10.01
N PHE A 185 -2.05 1.01 -10.10
CA PHE A 185 -2.21 -0.06 -11.09
C PHE A 185 -3.42 0.04 -12.01
N TYR A 186 -4.45 0.76 -11.66
CA TYR A 186 -5.72 0.64 -12.37
C TYR A 186 -6.28 1.95 -12.89
N GLU A 187 -6.29 2.06 -14.22
CA GLU A 187 -7.38 2.68 -14.95
C GLU A 187 -8.42 1.58 -15.26
N THR A 188 -9.32 1.26 -14.35
CA THR A 188 -10.37 0.29 -14.67
C THR A 188 -11.61 1.01 -15.16
N GLU A 189 -11.89 0.86 -16.46
CA GLU A 189 -13.20 1.19 -17.01
C GLU A 189 -14.33 0.40 -16.34
N SER A 190 -14.06 -0.83 -15.89
CA SER A 190 -15.04 -1.72 -15.24
C SER A 190 -15.43 -1.32 -13.81
N GLY A 191 -14.61 -0.57 -13.10
CA GLY A 191 -14.88 -0.13 -11.72
C GLY A 191 -15.63 1.20 -11.58
N HIS A 192 -16.15 1.79 -12.66
CA HIS A 192 -16.71 3.14 -12.64
C HIS A 192 -17.86 3.33 -11.64
N HIS A 193 -18.72 2.34 -11.49
CA HIS A 193 -19.88 2.46 -10.59
C HIS A 193 -19.46 2.52 -9.12
N HIS A 194 -18.56 1.67 -8.70
CA HIS A 194 -18.04 1.64 -7.32
C HIS A 194 -17.15 2.85 -7.00
N LYS A 195 -16.35 3.29 -7.98
CA LYS A 195 -15.51 4.49 -7.83
C LYS A 195 -16.31 5.77 -7.69
N SER A 196 -17.50 5.87 -8.32
CA SER A 196 -18.37 7.05 -8.17
C SER A 196 -18.88 7.22 -6.75
N GLN A 197 -19.29 6.14 -6.09
CA GLN A 197 -19.75 6.18 -4.70
C GLN A 197 -18.64 6.61 -3.72
N MET A 198 -17.41 6.17 -3.96
CA MET A 198 -16.27 6.56 -3.13
C MET A 198 -15.93 8.05 -3.32
N ARG A 199 -16.02 8.55 -4.55
CA ARG A 199 -15.73 9.96 -4.89
C ARG A 199 -16.70 10.95 -4.25
N ASP A 200 -17.92 10.54 -3.99
CA ASP A 200 -18.92 11.38 -3.31
C ASP A 200 -18.57 11.60 -1.82
N VAL A 201 -17.67 10.79 -1.29
CA VAL A 201 -17.29 10.79 0.14
C VAL A 201 -15.87 11.27 0.37
N ILE A 202 -14.92 10.87 -0.49
CA ILE A 202 -13.52 11.32 -0.43
C ILE A 202 -13.39 12.51 -1.36
N ASP A 203 -13.10 13.68 -0.78
CA ASP A 203 -12.89 14.91 -1.53
C ASP A 203 -11.84 14.71 -2.63
N ASN A 204 -12.06 15.31 -3.80
CA ASN A 204 -11.13 15.21 -4.93
C ASN A 204 -9.70 15.67 -4.62
N ASP A 205 -9.53 16.49 -3.57
CA ASP A 205 -8.22 16.98 -3.12
C ASP A 205 -7.43 15.89 -2.37
N ASP A 206 -8.12 14.90 -1.79
CA ASP A 206 -7.50 13.79 -1.06
C ASP A 206 -7.24 12.56 -1.95
N PHE A 207 -7.77 12.55 -3.18
CA PHE A 207 -7.59 11.45 -4.13
C PHE A 207 -7.10 11.93 -5.49
N LEU A 208 -5.83 11.67 -5.80
CA LEU A 208 -5.23 12.04 -7.06
C LEU A 208 -5.57 11.01 -8.15
N GLN A 209 -6.25 11.45 -9.19
CA GLN A 209 -6.38 10.68 -10.42
C GLN A 209 -5.17 10.93 -11.31
N ILE A 210 -4.34 9.91 -11.46
CA ILE A 210 -3.28 9.93 -12.46
C ILE A 210 -3.94 9.57 -13.80
N THR A 211 -4.38 10.57 -14.55
CA THR A 211 -4.77 10.38 -15.97
C THR A 211 -3.51 10.29 -16.79
N LYS A 212 -3.41 9.30 -17.66
CA LYS A 212 -2.37 9.19 -18.69
C LYS A 212 -2.59 10.22 -19.77
#